data_e2ed8ab6846ac81fef2a30936a72746c
#
_entry.id   e2ed8ab6846ac81fef2a30936a72746c
#
_cell.length_a   1.000
_cell.length_b   1.000
_cell.length_c   1.000
_cell.angle_alpha   90.00
_cell.angle_beta   90.00
_cell.angle_gamma   90.00
#
_symmetry.space_group_name_H-M   'P 1'
#
loop_
_entity.id
_entity.type
_entity.pdbx_description
1 polymer ?
#
loop_
_entity_poly.entity_id
_entity_poly.type
_entity_poly.pdbx_seq_one_letter_code
_entity_poly.pdbx_strand_id
1 'polypeptide(L)'
;MRKVGVIGERDSVLGFKAVGFDVYPVVSREEASERLTELADNGYAVIYITEQIAALITEDIERYRFSRFPAIVPIPGSTGSLGIGMSSVKKSVEKAVGADILFND
;
A
#
# COMPACT_ATOMS: atom_id res chain seq x y z
N MET A 1 14.96 -8.36 -3.94
CA MET A 1 14.24 -7.08 -3.74
C MET A 1 12.83 -7.34 -3.26
N ARG A 2 12.38 -6.63 -2.25
CA ARG A 2 11.03 -6.80 -1.72
C ARG A 2 10.02 -6.04 -2.57
N LYS A 3 8.80 -6.56 -2.62
CA LYS A 3 7.75 -5.99 -3.45
C LYS A 3 6.99 -4.88 -2.73
N VAL A 4 6.41 -3.98 -3.52
CA VAL A 4 5.54 -2.91 -3.03
C VAL A 4 4.19 -3.07 -3.70
N GLY A 5 3.13 -3.14 -2.89
CA GLY A 5 1.77 -3.29 -3.38
C GLY A 5 0.90 -2.08 -3.04
N VAL A 6 -0.17 -1.89 -3.80
CA VAL A 6 -1.16 -0.83 -3.57
C VAL A 6 -2.54 -1.46 -3.62
N ILE A 7 -3.31 -1.28 -2.55
CA ILE A 7 -4.69 -1.77 -2.45
C ILE A 7 -5.62 -0.56 -2.34
N GLY A 8 -6.69 -0.56 -3.09
CA GLY A 8 -7.68 0.50 -2.97
C GLY A 8 -8.72 0.44 -4.08
N GLU A 9 -9.55 1.47 -4.15
CA GLU A 9 -10.56 1.60 -5.19
C GLU A 9 -9.87 1.70 -6.56
N ARG A 10 -10.49 1.12 -7.56
CA ARG A 10 -9.91 1.07 -8.90
C ARG A 10 -9.40 2.41 -9.40
N ASP A 11 -10.24 3.44 -9.27
CA ASP A 11 -9.89 4.77 -9.78
C ASP A 11 -8.74 5.41 -9.00
N SER A 12 -8.58 5.04 -7.74
CA SER A 12 -7.50 5.57 -6.89
C SER A 12 -6.17 4.92 -7.19
N VAL A 13 -6.17 3.61 -7.47
CA VAL A 13 -4.92 2.85 -7.55
C VAL A 13 -4.34 2.70 -8.95
N LEU A 14 -5.15 2.86 -10.00
CA LEU A 14 -4.66 2.70 -11.36
C LEU A 14 -3.49 3.62 -11.72
N GLY A 15 -3.47 4.82 -11.15
CA GLY A 15 -2.37 5.75 -11.37
C GLY A 15 -1.02 5.25 -10.87
N PHE A 16 -1.02 4.38 -9.89
CA PHE A 16 0.22 3.85 -9.32
C PHE A 16 0.87 2.79 -10.19
N LYS A 17 0.12 2.23 -11.12
CA LYS A 17 0.66 1.25 -12.05
C LYS A 17 1.77 1.85 -12.91
N ALA A 18 1.64 3.13 -13.23
CA ALA A 18 2.62 3.84 -14.03
C ALA A 18 3.98 3.99 -13.35
N VAL A 19 4.04 3.89 -12.02
CA VAL A 19 5.30 3.98 -11.27
C VAL A 19 5.87 2.62 -10.91
N GLY A 20 5.30 1.55 -11.44
CA GLY A 20 5.86 0.22 -11.30
C GLY A 20 5.44 -0.56 -10.06
N PHE A 21 4.39 -0.12 -9.37
CA PHE A 21 3.86 -0.85 -8.22
C PHE A 21 2.92 -1.96 -8.67
N ASP A 22 2.82 -3.00 -7.86
CA ASP A 22 1.81 -4.03 -8.05
C ASP A 22 0.48 -3.47 -7.52
N VAL A 23 -0.49 -3.32 -8.41
CA VAL A 23 -1.75 -2.65 -8.11
C VAL A 23 -2.87 -3.67 -7.96
N TYR A 24 -3.63 -3.56 -6.86
CA TYR A 24 -4.71 -4.49 -6.53
C TYR A 24 -6.01 -3.73 -6.24
N PRO A 25 -6.83 -3.49 -7.28
CA PRO A 25 -8.13 -2.85 -7.07
C PRO A 25 -9.07 -3.78 -6.31
N VAL A 26 -9.79 -3.23 -5.34
CA VAL A 26 -10.76 -3.98 -4.56
C VAL A 26 -12.07 -3.21 -4.49
N VAL A 27 -13.19 -3.93 -4.32
CA VAL A 27 -14.51 -3.31 -4.26
C VAL A 27 -15.25 -3.58 -2.96
N SER A 28 -14.72 -4.43 -2.10
CA SER A 28 -15.39 -4.79 -0.86
C SER A 28 -14.40 -4.99 0.28
N ARG A 29 -14.92 -4.98 1.49
CA ARG A 29 -14.16 -5.26 2.71
C ARG A 29 -13.52 -6.65 2.64
N GLU A 30 -14.29 -7.65 2.23
CA GLU A 30 -13.84 -9.03 2.17
C GLU A 30 -12.69 -9.17 1.18
N GLU A 31 -12.83 -8.57 0.02
CA GLU A 31 -11.79 -8.59 -1.00
C GLU A 31 -10.52 -7.90 -0.52
N ALA A 32 -10.68 -6.77 0.16
CA ALA A 32 -9.54 -6.03 0.71
C ALA A 32 -8.80 -6.85 1.78
N SER A 33 -9.54 -7.49 2.66
CA SER A 33 -8.97 -8.32 3.71
C SER A 33 -8.20 -9.50 3.14
N GLU A 34 -8.78 -10.19 2.17
CA GLU A 34 -8.11 -11.31 1.50
C GLU A 34 -6.85 -10.87 0.78
N ARG A 35 -6.91 -9.74 0.10
CA ARG A 35 -5.77 -9.23 -0.64
C ARG A 35 -4.63 -8.82 0.30
N LEU A 36 -4.96 -8.17 1.39
CA LEU A 36 -3.95 -7.76 2.37
C LEU A 36 -3.20 -8.98 2.92
N THR A 37 -3.94 -10.02 3.30
CA THR A 37 -3.35 -11.24 3.84
C THR A 37 -2.47 -11.92 2.79
N GLU A 38 -2.94 -12.01 1.57
CA GLU A 38 -2.19 -12.59 0.47
C GLU A 38 -0.86 -11.89 0.24
N LEU A 39 -0.88 -10.56 0.19
CA LEU A 39 0.34 -9.80 -0.03
C LEU A 39 1.32 -9.92 1.15
N ALA A 40 0.79 -9.91 2.37
CA ALA A 40 1.63 -10.09 3.55
C ALA A 40 2.31 -11.47 3.53
N ASP A 41 1.56 -12.51 3.17
CA ASP A 41 2.09 -13.87 3.11
C ASP A 41 3.10 -14.05 1.98
N ASN A 42 3.03 -13.22 0.94
CA ASN A 42 3.95 -13.27 -0.19
C ASN A 42 5.17 -12.38 -0.04
N GLY A 43 5.42 -11.87 1.16
CA GLY A 43 6.66 -11.15 1.45
C GLY A 43 6.72 -9.72 0.95
N TYR A 44 5.59 -9.07 0.76
CA TYR A 44 5.60 -7.66 0.41
C TYR A 44 6.18 -6.82 1.54
N ALA A 45 7.07 -5.93 1.21
CA ALA A 45 7.71 -5.06 2.21
C ALA A 45 6.82 -3.89 2.59
N VAL A 46 6.12 -3.32 1.62
CA VAL A 46 5.27 -2.16 1.82
C VAL A 46 3.95 -2.38 1.09
N ILE A 47 2.86 -2.08 1.76
CA ILE A 47 1.53 -2.12 1.17
C ILE A 47 0.88 -0.77 1.40
N TYR A 48 0.67 -0.01 0.33
CA TYR A 48 -0.08 1.23 0.38
C TYR A 48 -1.56 0.88 0.26
N ILE A 49 -2.39 1.51 1.07
CA ILE A 49 -3.82 1.24 1.07
C ILE A 49 -4.56 2.56 1.15
N THR A 50 -5.57 2.75 0.30
CA THR A 50 -6.35 3.99 0.35
C THR A 50 -7.05 4.10 1.70
N GLU A 51 -7.20 5.32 2.20
CA GLU A 51 -7.83 5.56 3.50
C GLU A 51 -9.25 5.00 3.58
N GLN A 52 -9.98 5.08 2.49
CA GLN A 52 -11.35 4.56 2.42
C GLN A 52 -11.38 3.04 2.64
N ILE A 53 -10.50 2.33 1.99
CA ILE A 53 -10.42 0.87 2.14
C ILE A 53 -9.82 0.51 3.50
N ALA A 54 -8.82 1.24 3.95
CA ALA A 54 -8.20 1.01 5.26
C ALA A 54 -9.23 1.07 6.39
N ALA A 55 -10.17 2.00 6.29
CA ALA A 55 -11.23 2.15 7.29
C ALA A 55 -12.14 0.92 7.38
N LEU A 56 -12.24 0.15 6.32
CA LEU A 56 -13.07 -1.06 6.28
C LEU A 56 -12.37 -2.27 6.92
N ILE A 57 -11.04 -2.27 6.95
CA ILE A 57 -10.26 -3.42 7.42
C ILE A 57 -9.28 -3.03 8.53
N THR A 58 -9.71 -2.17 9.42
CA THR A 58 -8.87 -1.67 10.53
C THR A 58 -8.29 -2.81 11.36
N GLU A 59 -9.08 -3.83 11.66
CA GLU A 59 -8.63 -4.96 12.46
C GLU A 59 -7.55 -5.77 11.74
N ASP A 60 -7.69 -5.94 10.43
CA ASP A 60 -6.71 -6.67 9.64
C ASP A 60 -5.38 -5.92 9.61
N ILE A 61 -5.44 -4.61 9.47
CA ILE A 61 -4.24 -3.77 9.47
C ILE A 61 -3.55 -3.83 10.83
N GLU A 62 -4.31 -3.83 11.91
CA GLU A 62 -3.79 -3.84 13.27
C GLU A 62 -2.96 -5.10 13.55
N ARG A 63 -3.24 -6.22 12.91
CA ARG A 63 -2.46 -7.44 13.05
C ARG A 63 -1.00 -7.25 12.69
N TYR A 64 -0.70 -6.32 11.79
CA TYR A 64 0.66 -6.09 11.29
C TYR A 64 1.34 -4.90 11.92
N ARG A 65 0.70 -4.28 12.91
CA ARG A 65 1.19 -3.05 13.54
C ARG A 65 2.62 -3.16 14.06
N PHE A 66 2.94 -4.27 14.69
CA PHE A 66 4.26 -4.46 15.26
C PHE A 66 5.17 -5.36 14.42
N SER A 67 4.71 -5.76 13.26
CA SER A 67 5.52 -6.52 12.34
C SER A 67 6.46 -5.60 11.58
N ARG A 68 7.69 -6.05 11.37
CA ARG A 68 8.63 -5.29 10.55
C ARG A 68 8.13 -5.19 9.11
N PHE A 69 7.60 -6.27 8.58
CA PHE A 69 7.06 -6.36 7.23
C PHE A 69 5.73 -7.10 7.27
N PRO A 70 4.75 -6.70 6.47
CA PRO A 70 4.76 -5.50 5.63
C PRO A 70 4.51 -4.23 6.44
N ALA A 71 5.05 -3.12 5.96
CA ALA A 71 4.65 -1.81 6.45
C ALA A 71 3.37 -1.42 5.70
N ILE A 72 2.31 -1.12 6.43
CA ILE A 72 1.04 -0.76 5.82
C ILE A 72 0.84 0.75 5.95
N VAL A 73 0.75 1.44 4.83
CA VAL A 73 0.72 2.90 4.79
C VAL A 73 -0.57 3.40 4.15
N PRO A 74 -1.43 4.09 4.91
CA PRO A 74 -2.63 4.69 4.34
C PRO A 74 -2.27 5.83 3.39
N ILE A 75 -3.01 5.93 2.28
CA ILE A 75 -2.84 7.01 1.31
C ILE A 75 -4.19 7.61 0.95
N PRO A 76 -4.23 8.88 0.53
CA PRO A 76 -5.47 9.49 0.10
C PRO A 76 -6.05 8.80 -1.14
N GLY A 77 -7.37 8.71 -1.21
CA GLY A 77 -8.05 8.20 -2.38
C GLY A 77 -8.17 9.25 -3.48
N SER A 78 -8.84 8.86 -4.58
CA SER A 78 -8.99 9.72 -5.75
C SER A 78 -9.78 11.00 -5.52
N THR A 79 -10.52 11.08 -4.42
CA THR A 79 -11.26 12.29 -4.07
C THR A 79 -10.35 13.40 -3.54
N GLY A 80 -9.10 13.09 -3.22
CA GLY A 80 -8.14 14.08 -2.78
C GLY A 80 -7.45 14.77 -3.94
N SER A 81 -6.51 15.65 -3.61
CA SER A 81 -5.70 16.31 -4.62
C SER A 81 -4.71 15.31 -5.21
N LEU A 82 -5.00 14.84 -6.41
CA LEU A 82 -4.22 13.81 -7.08
C LEU A 82 -2.73 14.12 -7.17
N GLY A 83 -2.39 15.35 -7.51
CA GLY A 83 -0.98 15.74 -7.66
C GLY A 83 -0.21 15.64 -6.37
N ILE A 84 -0.81 16.14 -5.29
CA ILE A 84 -0.17 16.14 -3.97
C ILE A 84 -0.06 14.71 -3.43
N GLY A 85 -1.12 13.93 -3.58
CA GLY A 85 -1.13 12.54 -3.13
C GLY A 85 -0.04 11.71 -3.80
N MET A 86 0.06 11.80 -5.11
CA MET A 86 1.08 11.07 -5.87
C MET A 86 2.49 11.48 -5.48
N SER A 87 2.71 12.78 -5.29
CA SER A 87 4.02 13.29 -4.88
C SER A 87 4.43 12.73 -3.52
N SER A 88 3.50 12.72 -2.55
CA SER A 88 3.77 12.21 -1.21
C SER A 88 4.07 10.71 -1.23
N VAL A 89 3.32 9.95 -2.00
CA VAL A 89 3.54 8.51 -2.12
C VAL A 89 4.89 8.23 -2.76
N LYS A 90 5.21 8.95 -3.81
CA LYS A 90 6.51 8.79 -4.48
C LYS A 90 7.67 9.05 -3.52
N LYS A 91 7.58 10.10 -2.73
CA LYS A 91 8.61 10.40 -1.73
C LYS A 91 8.70 9.32 -0.67
N SER A 92 7.57 8.79 -0.22
CA SER A 92 7.54 7.71 0.76
C SER A 92 8.21 6.45 0.23
N VAL A 93 7.94 6.12 -1.03
CA VAL A 93 8.54 4.95 -1.67
C VAL A 93 10.03 5.13 -1.83
N GLU A 94 10.46 6.28 -2.30
CA GLU A 94 11.89 6.58 -2.46
C GLU A 94 12.62 6.44 -1.12
N LYS A 95 12.01 6.95 -0.07
CA LYS A 95 12.57 6.86 1.28
C LYS A 95 12.63 5.42 1.78
N ALA A 96 11.55 4.66 1.58
CA ALA A 96 11.50 3.27 2.01
C ALA A 96 12.50 2.39 1.24
N VAL A 97 12.59 2.58 -0.07
CA VAL A 97 13.53 1.85 -0.92
C VAL A 97 14.97 2.23 -0.55
N GLY A 98 15.21 3.52 -0.33
CA GLY A 98 16.51 3.99 0.11
C GLY A 98 16.92 3.39 1.44
N ALA A 99 16.01 3.33 2.39
CA ALA A 99 16.27 2.72 3.68
C ALA A 99 16.54 1.22 3.56
N ASP A 100 15.78 0.53 2.69
CA ASP A 100 15.98 -0.90 2.46
C ASP A 100 17.37 -1.16 1.85
N ILE A 101 17.77 -0.36 0.90
CA ILE A 101 19.09 -0.46 0.27
C ILE A 101 20.19 -0.21 1.30
N LEU A 102 20.02 0.78 2.15
CA LEU A 102 21.05 1.17 3.11
C LEU A 102 21.18 0.19 4.27
N PHE A 103 20.09 -0.45 4.69
CA PHE A 103 20.09 -1.27 5.90
C PHE A 103 19.93 -2.77 5.69
N ASN A 104 19.55 -3.20 4.50
CA ASN A 104 19.30 -4.60 4.22
C ASN A 104 20.18 -5.17 3.08
N ASP A 105 21.01 -4.37 2.59
CA ASP A 105 21.87 -4.74 1.48
C ASP A 105 23.06 -5.56 1.93
#